data_c0744aa39b6bcabccf76a072d25e43d5
#
_entry.id   c0744aa39b6bcabccf76a072d25e43d5
#
_cell.length_a   1.000
_cell.length_b   1.000
_cell.length_c   1.000
_cell.angle_alpha   90.00
_cell.angle_beta   90.00
_cell.angle_gamma   90.00
#
_symmetry.space_group_name_H-M   'P 1'
#
loop_
_entity.id
_entity.type
_entity.pdbx_description
1 polymer ?
#
loop_
_entity_poly.entity_id
_entity_poly.type
_entity_poly.pdbx_seq_one_letter_code
_entity_poly.pdbx_strand_id
1 'polypeptide(L)'
;MGELTIYHNGTGHEEKQSESGKYELINLNSISIDGGLKPSGKFIDEETETLLKDDLVMVLSDVGHGDLLGRVAIIPENNRFVLNQRVALLRNNSSVDIKYLFSYINAHQIYFKKQGAGSSQLNISRGSVENFEVLLPHKDEQQKIGAYFSDIDHLITLHQRLYF
;
A
#
# COMPACT_ATOMS: atom_id res chain seq x y z
N MET A 1 5.91 13.46 2.00
CA MET A 1 4.77 12.64 1.52
C MET A 1 3.48 13.44 1.49
N GLY A 2 3.14 14.18 2.53
CA GLY A 2 1.88 14.91 2.62
C GLY A 2 1.60 15.93 1.50
N GLU A 3 2.63 16.45 0.84
CA GLU A 3 2.48 17.32 -0.33
C GLU A 3 2.23 16.55 -1.65
N LEU A 4 2.47 15.24 -1.66
CA LEU A 4 2.39 14.40 -2.86
C LEU A 4 1.11 13.57 -2.92
N THR A 5 0.49 13.35 -1.75
CA THR A 5 -0.66 12.44 -1.63
C THR A 5 -1.73 13.01 -0.70
N ILE A 6 -2.98 12.64 -0.97
CA ILE A 6 -4.11 12.85 -0.07
C ILE A 6 -4.23 11.59 0.79
N TYR A 7 -4.15 11.77 2.11
CA TYR A 7 -4.17 10.68 3.09
C TYR A 7 -5.58 10.44 3.64
N HIS A 8 -6.03 9.16 3.64
CA HIS A 8 -7.23 8.72 4.34
C HIS A 8 -6.97 7.45 5.14
N ASN A 9 -7.48 7.38 6.36
CA ASN A 9 -7.51 6.14 7.13
C ASN A 9 -8.63 5.21 6.64
N GLY A 10 -8.37 3.91 6.66
CA GLY A 10 -9.42 2.92 6.50
C GLY A 10 -10.32 2.83 7.74
N THR A 11 -11.52 2.33 7.53
CA THR A 11 -12.52 2.07 8.57
C THR A 11 -12.74 0.57 8.77
N GLY A 12 -13.16 0.16 9.97
CA GLY A 12 -13.39 -1.24 10.28
C GLY A 12 -14.66 -1.78 9.60
N HIS A 13 -14.56 -2.99 9.06
CA HIS A 13 -15.66 -3.72 8.42
C HIS A 13 -15.83 -5.12 9.00
N GLU A 14 -15.29 -5.39 10.19
CA GLU A 14 -15.21 -6.74 10.78
C GLU A 14 -16.57 -7.41 10.95
N GLU A 15 -17.60 -6.65 11.31
CA GLU A 15 -18.97 -7.18 11.53
C GLU A 15 -19.69 -7.55 10.21
N LYS A 16 -19.20 -7.03 9.07
CA LYS A 16 -19.85 -7.16 7.76
C LYS A 16 -19.04 -8.00 6.77
N GLN A 17 -17.84 -8.44 7.18
CA GLN A 17 -16.96 -9.20 6.30
C GLN A 17 -17.40 -10.65 6.15
N SER A 18 -17.20 -11.17 4.93
CA SER A 18 -17.47 -12.54 4.54
C SER A 18 -16.31 -13.12 3.72
N GLU A 19 -16.36 -14.40 3.39
CA GLU A 19 -15.36 -15.08 2.55
C GLU A 19 -15.59 -14.88 1.05
N SER A 20 -16.72 -14.27 0.68
CA SER A 20 -17.06 -13.90 -0.68
C SER A 20 -17.94 -12.67 -0.69
N GLY A 21 -17.93 -11.87 -1.75
CA GLY A 21 -18.72 -10.65 -1.86
C GLY A 21 -18.34 -9.78 -3.05
N LYS A 22 -19.05 -8.68 -3.20
CA LYS A 22 -18.88 -7.74 -4.31
C LYS A 22 -17.54 -6.99 -4.26
N TYR A 23 -17.11 -6.60 -3.06
CA TYR A 23 -15.89 -5.79 -2.85
C TYR A 23 -14.90 -6.55 -1.98
N GLU A 24 -13.65 -6.62 -2.42
CA GLU A 24 -12.56 -7.18 -1.64
C GLU A 24 -12.01 -6.14 -0.65
N LEU A 25 -11.87 -6.54 0.62
CA LEU A 25 -11.31 -5.68 1.67
C LEU A 25 -9.78 -5.65 1.57
N ILE A 26 -9.22 -4.45 1.56
CA ILE A 26 -7.78 -4.24 1.73
C ILE A 26 -7.47 -4.14 3.22
N ASN A 27 -6.85 -5.16 3.75
CA ASN A 27 -6.41 -5.26 5.14
C ASN A 27 -4.91 -5.55 5.24
N LEU A 28 -4.38 -5.80 6.43
CA LEU A 28 -2.95 -6.09 6.64
C LEU A 28 -2.43 -7.26 5.80
N ASN A 29 -3.29 -8.27 5.54
CA ASN A 29 -2.92 -9.44 4.77
C ASN A 29 -2.92 -9.20 3.25
N SER A 30 -3.46 -8.06 2.81
CA SER A 30 -3.55 -7.72 1.39
C SER A 30 -2.25 -7.17 0.81
N ILE A 31 -1.24 -6.88 1.65
CA ILE A 31 0.02 -6.29 1.22
C ILE A 31 1.15 -7.26 1.53
N SER A 32 1.97 -7.56 0.51
CA SER A 32 3.12 -8.45 0.63
C SER A 32 4.26 -7.81 1.42
N ILE A 33 5.10 -8.65 2.05
CA ILE A 33 6.33 -8.19 2.71
C ILE A 33 7.32 -7.53 1.74
N ASP A 34 7.28 -7.92 0.49
CA ASP A 34 8.10 -7.34 -0.58
C ASP A 34 7.42 -6.13 -1.25
N GLY A 35 6.25 -5.72 -0.77
CA GLY A 35 5.36 -4.76 -1.42
C GLY A 35 4.46 -5.43 -2.45
N GLY A 36 3.42 -4.70 -2.88
CA GLY A 36 2.45 -5.19 -3.84
C GLY A 36 1.23 -5.88 -3.21
N LEU A 37 0.19 -5.97 -4.04
CA LEU A 37 -1.12 -6.46 -3.63
C LEU A 37 -1.19 -7.99 -3.72
N LYS A 38 -1.83 -8.60 -2.72
CA LYS A 38 -2.23 -10.01 -2.73
C LYS A 38 -3.68 -10.14 -2.22
N PRO A 39 -4.39 -11.23 -2.60
CA PRO A 39 -5.77 -11.43 -2.14
C PRO A 39 -5.88 -11.45 -0.62
N SER A 40 -6.84 -10.72 -0.08
CA SER A 40 -7.13 -10.73 1.36
C SER A 40 -7.97 -11.92 1.81
N GLY A 41 -8.77 -12.48 0.89
CA GLY A 41 -9.78 -13.49 1.18
C GLY A 41 -10.96 -12.97 2.02
N LYS A 42 -11.12 -11.65 2.14
CA LYS A 42 -12.22 -11.01 2.87
C LYS A 42 -12.94 -10.01 1.98
N PHE A 43 -14.28 -10.05 2.05
CA PHE A 43 -15.16 -9.30 1.16
C PHE A 43 -16.29 -8.64 1.94
N ILE A 44 -16.93 -7.65 1.33
CA ILE A 44 -18.22 -7.07 1.77
C ILE A 44 -19.14 -6.86 0.56
N ASP A 45 -20.46 -6.87 0.83
CA ASP A 45 -21.49 -6.58 -0.18
C ASP A 45 -22.09 -5.19 -0.04
N GLU A 46 -21.88 -4.52 1.10
CA GLU A 46 -22.40 -3.19 1.36
C GLU A 46 -21.75 -2.15 0.45
N GLU A 47 -22.58 -1.27 -0.13
CA GLU A 47 -22.07 -0.13 -0.89
C GLU A 47 -21.34 0.85 0.03
N THR A 48 -20.11 1.13 -0.31
CA THR A 48 -19.24 2.06 0.40
C THR A 48 -18.25 2.70 -0.57
N GLU A 49 -17.46 3.65 -0.10
CA GLU A 49 -16.42 4.27 -0.91
C GLU A 49 -15.38 3.21 -1.31
N THR A 50 -15.15 3.09 -2.61
CA THR A 50 -14.17 2.18 -3.19
C THR A 50 -12.87 2.88 -3.54
N LEU A 51 -11.79 2.11 -3.54
CA LEU A 51 -10.50 2.56 -4.03
C LEU A 51 -10.51 2.70 -5.55
N LEU A 52 -9.67 3.59 -6.05
CA LEU A 52 -9.49 3.86 -7.47
C LEU A 52 -8.19 3.20 -7.96
N LYS A 53 -8.14 2.93 -9.25
CA LYS A 53 -6.89 2.52 -9.91
C LYS A 53 -5.79 3.54 -9.64
N ASP A 54 -4.59 3.05 -9.40
CA ASP A 54 -3.39 3.82 -9.05
C ASP A 54 -3.41 4.49 -7.66
N ASP A 55 -4.42 4.23 -6.84
CA ASP A 55 -4.32 4.51 -5.40
C ASP A 55 -3.21 3.65 -4.79
N LEU A 56 -2.42 4.23 -3.87
CA LEU A 56 -1.52 3.46 -3.00
C LEU A 56 -2.23 3.14 -1.69
N VAL A 57 -2.07 1.91 -1.22
CA VAL A 57 -2.50 1.49 0.11
C VAL A 57 -1.28 1.13 0.95
N MET A 58 -1.24 1.59 2.20
CA MET A 58 -0.09 1.46 3.09
C MET A 58 -0.47 0.77 4.40
N VAL A 59 0.34 -0.20 4.83
CA VAL A 59 0.20 -0.84 6.15
C VAL A 59 0.59 0.13 7.26
N LEU A 60 -0.31 0.35 8.21
CA LEU A 60 -0.09 1.22 9.37
C LEU A 60 0.21 0.46 10.66
N SER A 61 -0.05 -0.85 10.70
CA SER A 61 0.10 -1.67 11.91
C SER A 61 0.74 -3.01 11.61
N ASP A 62 1.59 -3.48 12.52
CA ASP A 62 2.20 -4.81 12.45
C ASP A 62 2.26 -5.44 13.84
N VAL A 63 1.86 -6.71 13.96
CA VAL A 63 1.87 -7.49 15.21
C VAL A 63 3.26 -8.11 15.46
N GLY A 64 4.11 -8.13 14.45
CA GLY A 64 5.44 -8.72 14.52
C GLY A 64 6.54 -7.71 14.85
N HIS A 65 7.61 -7.79 14.09
CA HIS A 65 8.81 -6.97 14.27
C HIS A 65 8.77 -5.62 13.51
N GLY A 66 7.61 -5.26 12.95
CA GLY A 66 7.43 -4.03 12.17
C GLY A 66 7.89 -4.14 10.72
N ASP A 67 8.06 -5.34 10.20
CA ASP A 67 8.57 -5.55 8.84
C ASP A 67 7.54 -5.19 7.74
N LEU A 68 6.26 -5.19 8.10
CA LEU A 68 5.17 -4.75 7.22
C LEU A 68 4.86 -3.25 7.32
N LEU A 69 5.32 -2.55 8.38
CA LEU A 69 5.02 -1.13 8.57
C LEU A 69 5.49 -0.29 7.37
N GLY A 70 4.58 0.49 6.81
CA GLY A 70 4.87 1.35 5.67
C GLY A 70 4.99 0.62 4.33
N ARG A 71 4.80 -0.70 4.26
CA ARG A 71 4.69 -1.41 2.98
C ARG A 71 3.48 -0.92 2.20
N VAL A 72 3.67 -0.74 0.90
CA VAL A 72 2.61 -0.24 0.01
C VAL A 72 2.32 -1.19 -1.13
N ALA A 73 1.08 -1.11 -1.61
CA ALA A 73 0.63 -1.75 -2.84
C ALA A 73 -0.13 -0.75 -3.71
N ILE A 74 -0.10 -0.93 -5.03
CA ILE A 74 -0.88 -0.15 -6.01
C ILE A 74 -2.19 -0.87 -6.26
N ILE A 75 -3.32 -0.15 -6.23
CA ILE A 75 -4.63 -0.68 -6.58
C ILE A 75 -4.73 -0.81 -8.11
N PRO A 76 -5.05 -2.00 -8.64
CA PRO A 76 -4.98 -2.27 -10.08
C PRO A 76 -6.20 -1.79 -10.88
N GLU A 77 -7.36 -1.63 -10.24
CA GLU A 77 -8.62 -1.32 -10.91
C GLU A 77 -9.60 -0.56 -10.02
N ASN A 78 -10.54 0.15 -10.65
CA ASN A 78 -11.59 0.90 -9.95
C ASN A 78 -12.70 -0.02 -9.42
N ASN A 79 -13.39 0.46 -8.37
CA ASN A 79 -14.68 -0.08 -7.91
C ASN A 79 -14.67 -1.56 -7.47
N ARG A 80 -13.52 -2.10 -7.10
CA ARG A 80 -13.39 -3.48 -6.63
C ARG A 80 -12.94 -3.60 -5.18
N PHE A 81 -12.16 -2.66 -4.71
CA PHE A 81 -11.50 -2.74 -3.42
C PHE A 81 -12.01 -1.70 -2.44
N VAL A 82 -12.12 -2.07 -1.18
CA VAL A 82 -12.53 -1.20 -0.07
C VAL A 82 -11.47 -1.21 1.00
N LEU A 83 -11.12 -0.02 1.49
CA LEU A 83 -10.09 0.15 2.49
C LEU A 83 -10.58 -0.26 3.88
N ASN A 84 -9.92 -1.22 4.52
CA ASN A 84 -10.20 -1.63 5.88
C ASN A 84 -9.31 -0.88 6.89
N GLN A 85 -9.62 -1.02 8.19
CA GLN A 85 -8.82 -0.40 9.26
C GLN A 85 -7.36 -0.88 9.24
N ARG A 86 -6.46 -0.09 9.86
CA ARG A 86 -5.00 -0.34 9.96
C ARG A 86 -4.24 -0.26 8.64
N VAL A 87 -4.93 0.15 7.60
CA VAL A 87 -4.35 0.47 6.29
C VAL A 87 -4.75 1.89 5.93
N ALA A 88 -3.87 2.66 5.31
CA ALA A 88 -4.15 3.98 4.80
C ALA A 88 -4.22 3.98 3.28
N LEU A 89 -5.07 4.84 2.74
CA LEU A 89 -5.04 5.29 1.35
C LEU A 89 -4.08 6.48 1.23
N LEU A 90 -3.21 6.43 0.23
CA LEU A 90 -2.37 7.53 -0.24
C LEU A 90 -2.72 7.80 -1.70
N ARG A 91 -3.68 8.69 -1.94
CA ARG A 91 -4.08 9.04 -3.31
C ARG A 91 -3.15 10.09 -3.88
N ASN A 92 -2.50 9.75 -4.98
CA ASN A 92 -1.59 10.66 -5.67
C ASN A 92 -2.31 11.93 -6.16
N ASN A 93 -1.73 13.09 -5.91
CA ASN A 93 -2.23 14.38 -6.40
C ASN A 93 -1.68 14.74 -7.81
N SER A 94 -1.16 13.77 -8.55
CA SER A 94 -0.55 13.90 -9.89
C SER A 94 0.82 14.60 -9.92
N SER A 95 1.40 14.93 -8.79
CA SER A 95 2.73 15.57 -8.71
C SER A 95 3.90 14.59 -8.84
N VAL A 96 3.65 13.30 -8.62
CA VAL A 96 4.65 12.24 -8.66
C VAL A 96 4.20 11.07 -9.55
N ASP A 97 5.15 10.35 -10.15
CA ASP A 97 4.83 9.09 -10.83
C ASP A 97 4.51 8.00 -9.80
N ILE A 98 3.40 7.28 -9.99
CA ILE A 98 2.91 6.33 -8.98
C ILE A 98 3.80 5.10 -8.83
N LYS A 99 4.40 4.61 -9.91
CA LYS A 99 5.34 3.48 -9.88
C LYS A 99 6.65 3.87 -9.22
N TYR A 100 7.12 5.09 -9.48
CA TYR A 100 8.25 5.67 -8.79
C TYR A 100 7.99 5.76 -7.28
N LEU A 101 6.88 6.35 -6.88
CA LEU A 101 6.51 6.50 -5.47
C LEU A 101 6.38 5.15 -4.76
N PHE A 102 5.73 4.17 -5.39
CA PHE A 102 5.63 2.80 -4.90
C PHE A 102 7.02 2.19 -4.62
N SER A 103 7.91 2.24 -5.61
CA SER A 103 9.27 1.70 -5.48
C SER A 103 10.07 2.44 -4.43
N TYR A 104 9.97 3.77 -4.39
CA TYR A 104 10.67 4.61 -3.42
C TYR A 104 10.26 4.30 -1.98
N ILE A 105 8.97 4.22 -1.69
CA ILE A 105 8.45 3.88 -0.35
C ILE A 105 8.92 2.48 0.06
N ASN A 106 8.74 1.48 -0.81
CA ASN A 106 9.11 0.10 -0.50
C ASN A 106 10.63 -0.10 -0.33
N ALA A 107 11.47 0.75 -0.93
CA ALA A 107 12.92 0.76 -0.72
C ALA A 107 13.35 1.40 0.61
N HIS A 108 12.50 2.23 1.24
CA HIS A 108 12.86 3.01 2.44
C HIS A 108 12.18 2.49 3.73
N GLN A 109 12.00 1.18 3.85
CA GLN A 109 11.28 0.54 4.97
C GLN A 109 11.89 0.78 6.34
N ILE A 110 13.19 1.03 6.42
CA ILE A 110 13.88 1.35 7.69
C ILE A 110 13.28 2.61 8.35
N TYR A 111 12.87 3.60 7.56
CA TYR A 111 12.21 4.79 8.09
C TYR A 111 10.92 4.41 8.84
N PHE A 112 10.01 3.71 8.18
CA PHE A 112 8.71 3.35 8.74
C PHE A 112 8.85 2.41 9.95
N LYS A 113 9.74 1.45 9.88
CA LYS A 113 10.03 0.54 11.01
C LYS A 113 10.48 1.31 12.26
N LYS A 114 11.31 2.34 12.09
CA LYS A 114 11.75 3.22 13.20
C LYS A 114 10.65 4.12 13.75
N GLN A 115 9.59 4.39 12.99
CA GLN A 115 8.43 5.17 13.43
C GLN A 115 7.41 4.31 14.19
N GLY A 116 7.55 2.99 14.17
CA GLY A 116 6.63 2.08 14.85
C GLY A 116 6.65 2.27 16.36
N ALA A 117 5.47 2.46 16.97
CA ALA A 117 5.28 2.59 18.41
C ALA A 117 4.19 1.63 18.90
N GLY A 118 4.41 1.03 20.07
CA GLY A 118 3.50 0.08 20.68
C GLY A 118 4.25 -1.09 21.32
N SER A 119 3.62 -1.81 22.25
CA SER A 119 4.23 -2.93 22.97
C SER A 119 3.88 -4.31 22.38
N SER A 120 2.62 -4.53 22.03
CA SER A 120 2.12 -5.79 21.44
C SER A 120 1.81 -5.68 19.95
N GLN A 121 1.59 -4.48 19.49
CA GLN A 121 1.33 -4.14 18.10
C GLN A 121 1.99 -2.80 17.80
N LEU A 122 2.86 -2.79 16.82
CA LEU A 122 3.50 -1.56 16.35
C LEU A 122 2.56 -0.81 15.41
N ASN A 123 2.48 0.50 15.57
CA ASN A 123 1.66 1.37 14.73
C ASN A 123 2.48 2.58 14.30
N ILE A 124 2.25 3.05 13.07
CA ILE A 124 2.78 4.32 12.59
C ILE A 124 1.66 5.35 12.50
N SER A 125 1.97 6.59 12.89
CA SER A 125 1.01 7.69 12.87
C SER A 125 0.86 8.28 11.47
N ARG A 126 -0.26 8.96 11.22
CA ARG A 126 -0.46 9.79 10.02
C ARG A 126 0.69 10.79 9.86
N GLY A 127 1.10 11.47 10.93
CA GLY A 127 2.20 12.42 10.90
C GLY A 127 3.51 11.78 10.46
N SER A 128 3.82 10.56 10.91
CA SER A 128 5.00 9.82 10.45
C SER A 128 4.95 9.52 8.95
N VAL A 129 3.78 9.20 8.41
CA VAL A 129 3.60 8.97 6.97
C VAL A 129 3.74 10.27 6.18
N GLU A 130 3.06 11.33 6.60
CA GLU A 130 3.08 12.63 5.90
C GLU A 130 4.47 13.30 5.94
N ASN A 131 5.23 13.11 7.01
CA ASN A 131 6.59 13.64 7.17
C ASN A 131 7.67 12.82 6.46
N PHE A 132 7.33 11.66 5.86
CA PHE A 132 8.30 10.92 5.07
C PHE A 132 8.75 11.73 3.85
N GLU A 133 10.05 11.97 3.77
CA GLU A 133 10.66 12.75 2.69
C GLU A 133 10.87 11.90 1.44
N VAL A 134 10.44 12.40 0.31
CA VAL A 134 10.62 11.78 -1.00
C VAL A 134 11.49 12.67 -1.87
N LEU A 135 12.61 12.16 -2.34
CA LEU A 135 13.42 12.84 -3.35
C LEU A 135 12.69 12.76 -4.71
N LEU A 136 12.48 13.91 -5.33
CA LEU A 136 11.76 14.01 -6.59
C LEU A 136 12.73 14.43 -7.72
N PRO A 137 13.23 13.50 -8.52
CA PRO A 137 13.89 13.83 -9.76
C PRO A 137 12.91 14.41 -10.77
N HIS A 138 13.39 14.81 -11.95
CA HIS A 138 12.50 15.30 -13.02
C HIS A 138 11.46 14.24 -13.40
N LYS A 139 10.28 14.66 -13.85
CA LYS A 139 9.12 13.74 -14.11
C LYS A 139 9.47 12.61 -15.05
N ASP A 140 10.21 12.89 -16.11
CA ASP A 140 10.65 11.89 -17.09
C ASP A 140 11.59 10.84 -16.47
N GLU A 141 12.40 11.26 -15.50
CA GLU A 141 13.28 10.38 -14.76
C GLU A 141 12.50 9.50 -13.76
N GLN A 142 11.53 10.08 -13.06
CA GLN A 142 10.62 9.31 -12.22
C GLN A 142 9.94 8.19 -13.02
N GLN A 143 9.41 8.49 -14.20
CA GLN A 143 8.75 7.52 -15.07
C GLN A 143 9.70 6.39 -15.50
N LYS A 144 10.93 6.73 -15.87
CA LYS A 144 11.95 5.72 -16.25
C LYS A 144 12.34 4.83 -15.07
N ILE A 145 12.55 5.42 -13.90
CA ILE A 145 12.88 4.66 -12.67
C ILE A 145 11.71 3.76 -12.28
N GLY A 146 10.50 4.29 -12.25
CA GLY A 146 9.29 3.53 -11.91
C GLY A 146 9.04 2.37 -12.87
N ALA A 147 9.18 2.59 -14.18
CA ALA A 147 9.05 1.54 -15.19
C ALA A 147 10.13 0.45 -15.01
N TYR A 148 11.38 0.84 -14.83
CA TYR A 148 12.51 -0.10 -14.65
C TYR A 148 12.30 -1.05 -13.47
N PHE A 149 11.92 -0.54 -12.29
CA PHE A 149 11.65 -1.39 -11.13
C PHE A 149 10.40 -2.25 -11.31
N SER A 150 9.35 -1.71 -11.95
CA SER A 150 8.15 -2.48 -12.29
C SER A 150 8.47 -3.68 -13.20
N ASP A 151 9.37 -3.50 -14.17
CA ASP A 151 9.80 -4.58 -15.08
C ASP A 151 10.63 -5.63 -14.33
N ILE A 152 11.50 -5.22 -13.42
CA ILE A 152 12.27 -6.14 -12.57
C ILE A 152 11.32 -6.97 -11.68
N ASP A 153 10.37 -6.36 -11.01
CA ASP A 153 9.40 -7.04 -10.16
C ASP A 153 8.57 -8.05 -10.97
N HIS A 154 8.21 -7.70 -12.20
CA HIS A 154 7.53 -8.61 -13.12
C HIS A 154 8.40 -9.83 -13.49
N LEU A 155 9.67 -9.61 -13.81
CA LEU A 155 10.63 -10.69 -14.13
C LEU A 155 10.86 -11.61 -12.93
N ILE A 156 10.98 -11.07 -11.71
CA ILE A 156 11.11 -11.87 -10.49
C ILE A 156 9.86 -12.74 -10.30
N THR A 157 8.67 -12.17 -10.46
CA THR A 157 7.41 -12.90 -10.32
C THR A 157 7.29 -14.03 -11.37
N LEU A 158 7.67 -13.78 -12.63
CA LEU A 158 7.68 -14.80 -13.67
C LEU A 158 8.67 -15.93 -13.34
N HIS A 159 9.86 -15.57 -12.86
CA HIS A 159 10.88 -16.55 -12.48
C HIS A 159 10.38 -17.44 -11.32
N GLN A 160 9.79 -16.86 -10.29
CA GLN A 160 9.23 -17.62 -9.18
C GLN A 160 8.15 -18.62 -9.64
N ARG A 161 7.28 -18.24 -10.59
CA ARG A 161 6.24 -19.13 -11.14
C ARG A 161 6.77 -20.29 -11.97
N LEU A 162 7.99 -20.18 -12.50
CA LEU A 162 8.62 -21.27 -13.29
C LEU A 162 9.22 -22.37 -12.41
N TYR A 163 9.50 -22.08 -11.14
CA TYR A 163 10.16 -23.00 -10.20
C TYR A 163 9.25 -23.52 -9.09
N PHE A 164 8.01 -23.08 -9.04
CA PHE A 164 6.98 -23.52 -8.10
C PHE A 164 5.65 -23.78 -8.83
#